data_d960e1034ee437e8ca0f48e20216db49
#
_entry.id   d960e1034ee437e8ca0f48e20216db49
#
_cell.length_a   1.000
_cell.length_b   1.000
_cell.length_c   1.000
_cell.angle_alpha   90.00
_cell.angle_beta   90.00
_cell.angle_gamma   90.00
#
_symmetry.space_group_name_H-M   'P 1'
#
loop_
_entity.id
_entity.type
_entity.pdbx_description
1 polymer ?
#
loop_
_entity_poly.entity_id
_entity_poly.type
_entity_poly.pdbx_seq_one_letter_code
_entity_poly.pdbx_strand_id
1 'polypeptide(L)'
;MDRRYLKYLVIGLIIAIVSALMLPQKEEERGVGRDYDAISEEGILRVTMSYAANSYHVGDDGEPDGYHYRLVRDFAEEHGLRLEVIPEMDVAKQEAMLAEGRCDLIADGHLLTEEYDTIHLQYTRPVRVDRLLLVQRKAGVDSLCTHLRSQIELAGQTVCIPENSPFKQRIRHIMEEIGDSIYVDEIPRYGQEQLMAMVAHGDICYAICEKEVVNTHISRFPQLDVSLPVGFNQFYSWAVGRHAPALLD
;
A
#
# COMPACT_ATOMS: atom_id res chain seq x y z
N MET A 1 -19.81 4.89 61.49
CA MET A 1 -18.76 5.50 60.69
C MET A 1 -19.19 6.94 60.40
N ASP A 2 -18.43 7.92 60.94
CA ASP A 2 -18.84 9.32 61.00
C ASP A 2 -18.88 9.92 59.59
N ARG A 3 -19.96 10.62 59.22
CA ARG A 3 -20.17 11.24 57.89
C ARG A 3 -19.01 12.16 57.44
N ARG A 4 -18.21 12.62 58.39
CA ARG A 4 -17.02 13.44 58.13
C ARG A 4 -15.88 12.63 57.49
N TYR A 5 -15.63 11.41 58.00
CA TYR A 5 -14.58 10.53 57.45
C TYR A 5 -14.90 10.07 56.02
N LEU A 6 -16.18 9.83 55.73
CA LEU A 6 -16.61 9.44 54.34
C LEU A 6 -16.32 10.56 53.34
N LYS A 7 -16.52 11.83 53.68
CA LYS A 7 -16.19 12.98 52.81
C LYS A 7 -14.69 13.06 52.49
N TYR A 8 -13.82 12.86 53.50
CA TYR A 8 -12.38 12.91 53.28
C TYR A 8 -11.89 11.71 52.45
N LEU A 9 -12.52 10.56 52.60
CA LEU A 9 -12.23 9.36 51.81
C LEU A 9 -12.61 9.56 50.34
N VAL A 10 -13.76 10.15 50.06
CA VAL A 10 -14.21 10.50 48.70
C VAL A 10 -13.32 11.57 48.10
N ILE A 11 -12.93 12.61 48.83
CA ILE A 11 -12.02 13.64 48.32
C ILE A 11 -10.64 13.05 48.01
N GLY A 12 -10.11 12.18 48.88
CA GLY A 12 -8.84 11.49 48.66
C GLY A 12 -8.87 10.60 47.41
N LEU A 13 -9.98 9.89 47.18
CA LEU A 13 -10.18 9.06 46.01
C LEU A 13 -10.25 9.91 44.73
N ILE A 14 -10.96 11.05 44.77
CA ILE A 14 -11.03 11.97 43.60
C ILE A 14 -9.65 12.55 43.28
N ILE A 15 -8.88 12.96 44.29
CA ILE A 15 -7.52 13.47 44.09
C ILE A 15 -6.62 12.39 43.50
N ALA A 16 -6.72 11.15 43.99
CA ALA A 16 -5.94 10.03 43.45
C ALA A 16 -6.29 9.72 41.98
N ILE A 17 -7.59 9.77 41.61
CA ILE A 17 -8.05 9.59 40.25
C ILE A 17 -7.57 10.74 39.37
N VAL A 18 -7.68 11.99 39.81
CA VAL A 18 -7.20 13.16 39.06
C VAL A 18 -5.68 13.13 38.90
N SER A 19 -4.94 12.74 39.95
CA SER A 19 -3.49 12.54 39.86
C SER A 19 -3.11 11.43 38.90
N ALA A 20 -3.86 10.31 38.85
CA ALA A 20 -3.64 9.22 37.88
C ALA A 20 -3.96 9.63 36.45
N LEU A 21 -4.95 10.51 36.25
CA LEU A 21 -5.29 11.09 34.94
C LEU A 21 -4.33 12.20 34.52
N MET A 22 -3.64 12.84 35.45
CA MET A 22 -2.62 13.88 35.22
C MET A 22 -1.19 13.32 35.20
N LEU A 23 -0.99 12.05 35.48
CA LEU A 23 0.28 11.42 35.10
C LEU A 23 0.40 11.61 33.61
N PRO A 24 1.52 12.23 33.10
CA PRO A 24 1.74 12.26 31.68
C PRO A 24 1.59 10.81 31.23
N GLN A 25 0.60 10.55 30.39
CA GLN A 25 0.62 9.32 29.61
C GLN A 25 2.02 9.35 29.01
N LYS A 26 2.84 8.34 29.37
CA LYS A 26 4.09 8.12 28.69
C LYS A 26 3.73 8.26 27.23
N GLU A 27 4.09 9.41 26.60
CA GLU A 27 4.12 9.46 25.16
C GLU A 27 4.93 8.21 24.85
N GLU A 28 4.28 7.21 24.27
CA GLU A 28 5.03 6.15 23.60
C GLU A 28 5.98 6.98 22.76
N GLU A 29 7.26 6.93 23.09
CA GLU A 29 8.30 7.57 22.30
C GLU A 29 7.93 7.13 20.90
N ARG A 30 7.41 8.09 20.08
CA ARG A 30 7.13 7.85 18.69
C ARG A 30 8.43 7.32 18.18
N GLY A 31 8.45 6.01 17.88
CA GLY A 31 9.68 5.30 17.69
C GLY A 31 10.47 6.08 16.67
N VAL A 32 11.59 6.64 17.09
CA VAL A 32 12.52 7.22 16.14
C VAL A 32 12.89 6.04 15.28
N GLY A 33 12.47 6.06 14.02
CA GLY A 33 12.72 4.96 13.12
C GLY A 33 14.21 4.65 13.12
N ARG A 34 14.56 3.40 12.91
CA ARG A 34 15.94 2.90 13.00
C ARG A 34 16.64 3.17 11.67
N ASP A 35 17.94 3.49 11.73
CA ASP A 35 18.82 3.49 10.58
C ASP A 35 19.63 2.18 10.55
N TYR A 36 20.42 1.97 9.52
CA TYR A 36 21.16 0.74 9.25
C TYR A 36 22.01 0.25 10.44
N ASP A 37 22.68 1.14 11.15
CA ASP A 37 23.49 0.77 12.32
C ASP A 37 22.65 0.09 13.42
N ALA A 38 21.51 0.68 13.77
CA ALA A 38 20.62 0.13 14.78
C ALA A 38 19.95 -1.18 14.31
N ILE A 39 19.65 -1.30 13.01
CA ILE A 39 19.11 -2.53 12.40
C ILE A 39 20.17 -3.64 12.46
N SER A 40 21.42 -3.33 12.12
CA SER A 40 22.55 -4.26 12.17
C SER A 40 22.88 -4.71 13.59
N GLU A 41 22.81 -3.81 14.56
CA GLU A 41 23.04 -4.13 15.97
C GLU A 41 21.97 -5.07 16.52
N GLU A 42 20.70 -4.86 16.18
CA GLU A 42 19.60 -5.75 16.56
C GLU A 42 19.60 -7.06 15.73
N GLY A 43 20.13 -7.02 14.51
CA GLY A 43 20.16 -8.15 13.58
C GLY A 43 18.80 -8.47 12.94
N ILE A 44 17.87 -7.51 12.92
CA ILE A 44 16.51 -7.69 12.41
C ILE A 44 16.13 -6.54 11.48
N LEU A 45 15.77 -6.87 10.24
CA LEU A 45 15.16 -5.95 9.28
C LEU A 45 13.64 -6.19 9.25
N ARG A 46 12.86 -5.17 9.61
CA ARG A 46 11.38 -5.20 9.58
C ARG A 46 10.87 -4.54 8.32
N VAL A 47 10.14 -5.28 7.52
CA VAL A 47 9.67 -4.81 6.22
C VAL A 47 8.17 -4.96 6.11
N THR A 48 7.49 -3.92 5.67
CA THR A 48 6.08 -4.02 5.29
C THR A 48 5.93 -4.11 3.78
N MET A 49 5.00 -4.93 3.33
CA MET A 49 4.64 -5.13 1.92
C MET A 49 3.24 -5.71 1.79
N SER A 50 2.60 -5.51 0.63
CA SER A 50 1.27 -6.03 0.36
C SER A 50 1.28 -7.55 0.23
N TYR A 51 0.20 -8.20 0.69
CA TYR A 51 -0.02 -9.61 0.44
C TYR A 51 -0.57 -9.81 -0.98
N ALA A 52 0.33 -10.00 -1.93
CA ALA A 52 0.03 -10.14 -3.36
C ALA A 52 1.09 -11.02 -4.05
N ALA A 53 0.72 -11.67 -5.15
CA ALA A 53 1.58 -12.63 -5.85
C ALA A 53 2.93 -12.06 -6.30
N ASN A 54 3.00 -10.77 -6.64
CA ASN A 54 4.21 -10.09 -7.06
C ASN A 54 4.98 -9.40 -5.90
N SER A 55 4.37 -9.24 -4.73
CA SER A 55 4.99 -8.59 -3.57
C SER A 55 5.42 -9.62 -2.52
N TYR A 56 4.48 -10.11 -1.74
CA TYR A 56 4.67 -11.15 -0.74
C TYR A 56 3.45 -12.06 -0.69
N HIS A 57 3.65 -13.36 -0.73
CA HIS A 57 2.62 -14.36 -0.50
C HIS A 57 3.23 -15.64 0.05
N VAL A 58 2.41 -16.51 0.59
CA VAL A 58 2.82 -17.85 1.01
C VAL A 58 2.32 -18.82 -0.06
N GLY A 59 3.25 -19.57 -0.65
CA GLY A 59 2.95 -20.58 -1.66
C GLY A 59 2.18 -21.78 -1.10
N ASP A 60 1.74 -22.66 -2.00
CA ASP A 60 1.04 -23.90 -1.61
C ASP A 60 1.92 -24.87 -0.80
N ASP A 61 3.24 -24.71 -0.90
CA ASP A 61 4.26 -25.44 -0.12
C ASP A 61 4.48 -24.86 1.29
N GLY A 62 3.83 -23.75 1.61
CA GLY A 62 3.96 -23.03 2.88
C GLY A 62 5.16 -22.08 2.93
N GLU A 63 5.94 -21.97 1.87
CA GLU A 63 7.10 -21.08 1.82
C GLU A 63 6.70 -19.68 1.31
N PRO A 64 7.33 -18.62 1.87
CA PRO A 64 7.09 -17.26 1.42
C PRO A 64 7.77 -17.01 0.07
N ASP A 65 7.06 -16.33 -0.84
CA ASP A 65 7.54 -15.96 -2.16
C ASP A 65 7.00 -14.59 -2.60
N GLY A 66 7.46 -14.10 -3.74
CA GLY A 66 7.11 -12.81 -4.37
C GLY A 66 8.36 -12.08 -4.82
N TYR A 67 8.20 -11.22 -5.83
CA TYR A 67 9.35 -10.50 -6.41
C TYR A 67 10.03 -9.59 -5.37
N HIS A 68 9.25 -8.74 -4.70
CA HIS A 68 9.80 -7.83 -3.69
C HIS A 68 10.33 -8.59 -2.48
N TYR A 69 9.64 -9.65 -2.06
CA TYR A 69 10.10 -10.51 -0.97
C TYR A 69 11.47 -11.10 -1.25
N ARG A 70 11.69 -11.67 -2.44
CA ARG A 70 12.98 -12.26 -2.80
C ARG A 70 14.11 -11.24 -2.77
N LEU A 71 13.91 -10.04 -3.30
CA LEU A 71 14.92 -8.98 -3.28
C LEU A 71 15.29 -8.56 -1.86
N VAL A 72 14.30 -8.37 -0.99
CA VAL A 72 14.53 -7.99 0.41
C VAL A 72 15.18 -9.12 1.19
N ARG A 73 14.78 -10.38 0.95
CA ARG A 73 15.40 -11.56 1.57
C ARG A 73 16.87 -11.65 1.20
N ASP A 74 17.20 -11.53 -0.09
CA ASP A 74 18.58 -11.61 -0.57
C ASP A 74 19.44 -10.48 0.03
N PHE A 75 18.90 -9.26 0.16
CA PHE A 75 19.55 -8.17 0.88
C PHE A 75 19.77 -8.51 2.36
N ALA A 76 18.74 -9.01 3.06
CA ALA A 76 18.85 -9.35 4.47
C ALA A 76 19.88 -10.47 4.71
N GLU A 77 19.90 -11.49 3.85
CA GLU A 77 20.89 -12.59 3.91
C GLU A 77 22.31 -12.06 3.67
N GLU A 78 22.53 -11.20 2.68
CA GLU A 78 23.84 -10.62 2.38
C GLU A 78 24.41 -9.81 3.57
N HIS A 79 23.51 -9.13 4.30
CA HIS A 79 23.87 -8.31 5.47
C HIS A 79 23.78 -9.06 6.81
N GLY A 80 23.48 -10.37 6.79
CA GLY A 80 23.38 -11.19 8.00
C GLY A 80 22.21 -10.83 8.90
N LEU A 81 21.16 -10.24 8.35
CA LEU A 81 19.96 -9.80 9.05
C LEU A 81 18.86 -10.87 8.97
N ARG A 82 18.10 -11.01 10.05
CA ARG A 82 16.84 -11.76 10.04
C ARG A 82 15.72 -10.88 9.45
N LEU A 83 15.11 -11.35 8.38
CA LEU A 83 13.97 -10.67 7.77
C LEU A 83 12.69 -10.94 8.59
N GLU A 84 11.96 -9.87 8.90
CA GLU A 84 10.62 -9.92 9.50
C GLU A 84 9.64 -9.17 8.59
N VAL A 85 8.74 -9.91 7.95
CA VAL A 85 7.73 -9.34 7.05
C VAL A 85 6.46 -9.06 7.82
N ILE A 86 5.91 -7.85 7.66
CA ILE A 86 4.65 -7.38 8.24
C ILE A 86 3.71 -7.04 7.09
N PRO A 87 2.84 -7.97 6.66
CA PRO A 87 1.93 -7.72 5.55
C PRO A 87 0.89 -6.65 5.90
N GLU A 88 0.76 -5.64 5.03
CA GLU A 88 -0.27 -4.61 5.11
C GLU A 88 -0.69 -4.19 3.70
N MET A 89 -2.00 -4.18 3.43
CA MET A 89 -2.56 -3.87 2.11
C MET A 89 -2.84 -2.38 1.91
N ASP A 90 -2.99 -1.64 3.00
CA ASP A 90 -3.32 -0.22 3.00
C ASP A 90 -2.03 0.61 3.01
N VAL A 91 -1.78 1.35 1.91
CA VAL A 91 -0.59 2.18 1.73
C VAL A 91 -0.45 3.22 2.85
N ALA A 92 -1.55 3.87 3.25
CA ALA A 92 -1.51 4.86 4.32
C ALA A 92 -1.10 4.26 5.68
N LYS A 93 -1.48 3.00 5.92
CA LYS A 93 -1.03 2.28 7.12
C LYS A 93 0.43 1.85 7.03
N GLN A 94 0.92 1.45 5.84
CA GLN A 94 2.34 1.16 5.62
C GLN A 94 3.18 2.41 5.93
N GLU A 95 2.77 3.57 5.42
CA GLU A 95 3.44 4.85 5.69
C GLU A 95 3.40 5.22 7.18
N ALA A 96 2.26 5.03 7.83
CA ALA A 96 2.14 5.25 9.27
C ALA A 96 3.05 4.30 10.07
N MET A 97 3.16 3.03 9.69
CA MET A 97 4.06 2.06 10.33
C MET A 97 5.52 2.48 10.22
N LEU A 98 5.93 3.01 9.07
CA LEU A 98 7.29 3.51 8.86
C LEU A 98 7.55 4.78 9.70
N ALA A 99 6.60 5.72 9.71
CA ALA A 99 6.68 6.95 10.50
C ALA A 99 6.70 6.69 12.02
N GLU A 100 6.04 5.63 12.47
CA GLU A 100 6.00 5.18 13.88
C GLU A 100 7.18 4.28 14.26
N GLY A 101 8.08 3.94 13.33
CA GLY A 101 9.23 3.07 13.57
C GLY A 101 8.84 1.60 13.82
N ARG A 102 7.65 1.17 13.37
CA ARG A 102 7.19 -0.22 13.44
C ARG A 102 7.76 -1.10 12.32
N CYS A 103 8.20 -0.48 11.24
CA CYS A 103 8.99 -1.11 10.18
C CYS A 103 10.13 -0.18 9.78
N ASP A 104 11.12 -0.71 9.07
CA ASP A 104 12.30 -0.02 8.60
C ASP A 104 12.20 0.34 7.11
N LEU A 105 11.46 -0.48 6.37
CA LEU A 105 11.36 -0.41 4.92
C LEU A 105 9.93 -0.75 4.47
N ILE A 106 9.42 0.01 3.51
CA ILE A 106 8.24 -0.34 2.73
C ILE A 106 8.72 -0.88 1.39
N ALA A 107 8.58 -2.19 1.17
CA ALA A 107 9.05 -2.87 -0.03
C ALA A 107 7.90 -3.26 -0.96
N ASP A 108 7.02 -2.32 -1.25
CA ASP A 108 5.80 -2.56 -2.04
C ASP A 108 5.78 -1.84 -3.41
N GLY A 109 6.88 -1.25 -3.78
CA GLY A 109 6.96 -0.51 -5.04
C GLY A 109 6.03 0.71 -5.05
N HIS A 110 6.37 1.72 -4.28
CA HIS A 110 5.65 2.99 -4.31
C HIS A 110 5.85 3.67 -5.66
N LEU A 111 4.74 4.06 -6.26
CA LEU A 111 4.76 4.88 -7.44
C LEU A 111 5.29 6.27 -7.08
N LEU A 112 6.43 6.67 -7.65
CA LEU A 112 6.98 8.01 -7.44
C LEU A 112 6.10 9.05 -8.12
N THR A 113 5.35 9.81 -7.34
CA THR A 113 4.52 10.93 -7.81
C THR A 113 4.89 12.20 -7.07
N GLU A 114 4.53 13.36 -7.59
CA GLU A 114 4.84 14.67 -6.98
C GLU A 114 4.10 14.91 -5.63
N GLU A 115 3.05 14.14 -5.36
CA GLU A 115 2.22 14.28 -4.14
C GLU A 115 2.73 13.43 -2.96
N TYR A 116 3.79 12.62 -3.15
CA TYR A 116 4.32 11.81 -2.07
C TYR A 116 4.95 12.65 -0.97
N ASP A 117 4.73 12.21 0.27
CA ASP A 117 5.29 12.83 1.47
C ASP A 117 6.82 12.67 1.51
N THR A 118 7.50 13.54 0.74
CA THR A 118 8.96 13.68 0.79
C THR A 118 9.44 14.33 2.10
N ILE A 119 8.53 14.75 2.97
CA ILE A 119 8.88 15.35 4.26
C ILE A 119 9.33 14.24 5.23
N HIS A 120 8.65 13.10 5.22
CA HIS A 120 8.90 12.00 6.16
C HIS A 120 9.58 10.78 5.52
N LEU A 121 9.49 10.63 4.19
CA LEU A 121 9.99 9.47 3.45
C LEU A 121 11.15 9.83 2.53
N GLN A 122 12.00 8.84 2.28
CA GLN A 122 12.99 8.81 1.21
C GLN A 122 12.76 7.55 0.36
N TYR A 123 13.10 7.65 -0.91
CA TYR A 123 12.84 6.57 -1.86
C TYR A 123 14.15 6.03 -2.42
N THR A 124 14.21 4.71 -2.55
CA THR A 124 15.32 4.04 -3.25
C THR A 124 15.36 4.44 -4.71
N ARG A 125 16.45 4.09 -5.41
CA ARG A 125 16.40 4.04 -6.87
C ARG A 125 15.26 3.14 -7.32
N PRO A 126 14.63 3.41 -8.48
CA PRO A 126 13.54 2.57 -8.95
C PRO A 126 13.95 1.09 -9.00
N VAL A 127 13.19 0.27 -8.30
CA VAL A 127 13.36 -1.20 -8.31
C VAL A 127 12.62 -1.84 -9.47
N ARG A 128 11.64 -1.11 -10.02
CA ARG A 128 10.79 -1.60 -11.12
C ARG A 128 10.28 -0.43 -11.97
N VAL A 129 10.06 -0.71 -13.25
CA VAL A 129 9.35 0.17 -14.18
C VAL A 129 8.12 -0.59 -14.68
N ASP A 130 6.95 -0.03 -14.51
CA ASP A 130 5.71 -0.64 -14.95
C ASP A 130 4.74 0.43 -15.48
N ARG A 131 3.58 0.03 -15.96
CA ARG A 131 2.50 0.91 -16.40
C ARG A 131 1.15 0.35 -16.00
N LEU A 132 0.17 1.24 -15.92
CA LEU A 132 -1.20 0.88 -15.67
C LEU A 132 -1.92 0.47 -16.95
N LEU A 133 -2.77 -0.54 -16.85
CA LEU A 133 -3.64 -1.04 -17.91
C LEU A 133 -5.09 -0.93 -17.49
N LEU A 134 -5.97 -0.65 -18.42
CA LEU A 134 -7.40 -0.86 -18.26
C LEU A 134 -7.68 -2.35 -18.38
N VAL A 135 -8.35 -2.89 -17.40
CA VAL A 135 -8.92 -4.24 -17.42
C VAL A 135 -10.40 -4.12 -17.72
N GLN A 136 -10.83 -4.74 -18.81
CA GLN A 136 -12.23 -4.76 -19.26
C GLN A 136 -12.56 -6.13 -19.87
N ARG A 137 -13.82 -6.45 -20.08
CA ARG A 137 -14.20 -7.64 -20.84
C ARG A 137 -13.99 -7.41 -22.35
N LYS A 138 -13.66 -8.47 -23.09
CA LYS A 138 -13.54 -8.45 -24.54
C LYS A 138 -14.81 -7.96 -25.21
N ALA A 139 -14.67 -7.30 -26.33
CA ALA A 139 -15.82 -6.84 -27.12
C ALA A 139 -16.80 -8.01 -27.44
N GLY A 140 -18.09 -7.77 -27.24
CA GLY A 140 -19.14 -8.75 -27.52
C GLY A 140 -19.38 -9.80 -26.41
N VAL A 141 -18.60 -9.79 -25.34
CA VAL A 141 -18.85 -10.68 -24.18
C VAL A 141 -19.93 -10.09 -23.29
N ASP A 142 -20.05 -8.78 -23.24
CA ASP A 142 -21.01 -8.07 -22.38
C ASP A 142 -21.80 -7.03 -23.18
N SER A 143 -23.09 -6.92 -22.87
CA SER A 143 -23.97 -5.89 -23.43
C SER A 143 -24.16 -4.69 -22.50
N LEU A 144 -23.71 -4.78 -21.23
CA LEU A 144 -23.92 -3.75 -20.21
C LEU A 144 -22.78 -2.74 -20.18
N CYS A 145 -21.55 -3.17 -20.53
CA CYS A 145 -20.37 -2.32 -20.50
C CYS A 145 -19.85 -2.06 -21.90
N THR A 146 -19.58 -0.80 -22.23
CA THR A 146 -18.99 -0.42 -23.51
C THR A 146 -17.54 -0.86 -23.54
N HIS A 147 -17.10 -1.51 -24.62
CA HIS A 147 -15.68 -1.85 -24.81
C HIS A 147 -14.91 -0.61 -25.28
N LEU A 148 -13.96 -0.14 -24.45
CA LEU A 148 -13.16 1.07 -24.68
C LEU A 148 -11.90 0.74 -25.47
N ARG A 149 -11.52 1.61 -26.41
CA ARG A 149 -10.36 1.46 -27.30
C ARG A 149 -9.31 2.55 -27.13
N SER A 150 -9.68 3.62 -26.43
CA SER A 150 -8.81 4.77 -26.17
C SER A 150 -9.06 5.36 -24.81
N GLN A 151 -8.08 6.09 -24.27
CA GLN A 151 -8.21 6.78 -22.98
C GLN A 151 -9.31 7.85 -22.99
N ILE A 152 -9.59 8.48 -24.14
CA ILE A 152 -10.64 9.49 -24.27
C ILE A 152 -12.02 8.89 -23.97
N GLU A 153 -12.23 7.62 -24.29
CA GLU A 153 -13.50 6.92 -24.04
C GLU A 153 -13.74 6.60 -22.56
N LEU A 154 -12.75 6.86 -21.70
CA LEU A 154 -12.93 6.82 -20.23
C LEU A 154 -13.79 7.96 -19.71
N ALA A 155 -14.01 9.01 -20.50
CA ALA A 155 -14.89 10.14 -20.15
C ALA A 155 -16.29 9.62 -19.76
N GLY A 156 -16.76 10.04 -18.58
CA GLY A 156 -18.05 9.62 -18.03
C GLY A 156 -18.13 8.18 -17.53
N GLN A 157 -17.04 7.39 -17.62
CA GLN A 157 -17.02 6.01 -17.13
C GLN A 157 -16.64 5.96 -15.65
N THR A 158 -17.07 4.87 -14.99
CA THR A 158 -16.62 4.53 -13.63
C THR A 158 -15.53 3.47 -13.72
N VAL A 159 -14.35 3.76 -13.15
CA VAL A 159 -13.23 2.82 -13.05
C VAL A 159 -13.02 2.44 -11.59
N CYS A 160 -12.78 1.16 -11.33
CA CYS A 160 -12.52 0.64 -10.00
C CYS A 160 -11.02 0.51 -9.76
N ILE A 161 -10.57 0.90 -8.57
CA ILE A 161 -9.18 0.79 -8.09
C ILE A 161 -9.19 0.25 -6.66
N PRO A 162 -8.07 -0.29 -6.16
CA PRO A 162 -7.95 -0.58 -4.73
C PRO A 162 -8.06 0.70 -3.89
N GLU A 163 -8.66 0.59 -2.71
CA GLU A 163 -8.77 1.69 -1.76
C GLU A 163 -7.39 2.28 -1.42
N ASN A 164 -7.30 3.61 -1.30
CA ASN A 164 -6.07 4.37 -1.05
C ASN A 164 -4.96 4.14 -2.09
N SER A 165 -5.32 3.68 -3.28
CA SER A 165 -4.34 3.41 -4.34
C SER A 165 -3.78 4.70 -4.94
N PRO A 166 -2.45 4.76 -5.23
CA PRO A 166 -1.82 5.88 -5.93
C PRO A 166 -2.33 6.05 -7.37
N PHE A 167 -3.08 5.08 -7.92
CA PHE A 167 -3.66 5.16 -9.27
C PHE A 167 -4.64 6.31 -9.42
N LYS A 168 -5.26 6.76 -8.32
CA LYS A 168 -6.18 7.91 -8.31
C LYS A 168 -5.54 9.18 -8.88
N GLN A 169 -4.27 9.40 -8.57
CA GLN A 169 -3.54 10.55 -9.12
C GLN A 169 -3.38 10.43 -10.64
N ARG A 170 -3.02 9.24 -11.16
CA ARG A 170 -2.91 9.05 -12.60
C ARG A 170 -4.26 9.26 -13.30
N ILE A 171 -5.35 8.79 -12.72
CA ILE A 171 -6.70 9.01 -13.26
C ILE A 171 -7.02 10.52 -13.30
N ARG A 172 -6.64 11.29 -12.28
CA ARG A 172 -6.79 12.74 -12.25
C ARG A 172 -6.06 13.41 -13.42
N HIS A 173 -4.80 13.03 -13.67
CA HIS A 173 -4.05 13.54 -14.82
C HIS A 173 -4.71 13.19 -16.15
N ILE A 174 -5.28 11.99 -16.29
CA ILE A 174 -6.04 11.63 -17.49
C ILE A 174 -7.27 12.52 -17.65
N MET A 175 -8.02 12.81 -16.58
CA MET A 175 -9.15 13.74 -16.63
C MET A 175 -8.72 15.13 -17.12
N GLU A 176 -7.55 15.61 -16.68
CA GLU A 176 -6.97 16.86 -17.15
C GLU A 176 -6.57 16.79 -18.64
N GLU A 177 -5.95 15.68 -19.06
CA GLU A 177 -5.53 15.44 -20.46
C GLU A 177 -6.72 15.36 -21.42
N ILE A 178 -7.82 14.70 -21.02
CA ILE A 178 -9.02 14.54 -21.87
C ILE A 178 -10.01 15.71 -21.74
N GLY A 179 -9.89 16.53 -20.71
CA GLY A 179 -10.79 17.66 -20.43
C GLY A 179 -12.19 17.22 -19.97
N ASP A 180 -12.33 16.01 -19.41
CA ASP A 180 -13.61 15.45 -18.96
C ASP A 180 -13.42 14.62 -17.70
N SER A 181 -14.52 14.25 -17.02
CA SER A 181 -14.53 13.53 -15.76
C SER A 181 -14.49 12.01 -15.95
N ILE A 182 -13.72 11.33 -15.10
CA ILE A 182 -13.73 9.87 -14.89
C ILE A 182 -14.17 9.63 -13.45
N TYR A 183 -15.17 8.80 -13.23
CA TYR A 183 -15.61 8.43 -11.89
C TYR A 183 -14.71 7.33 -11.34
N VAL A 184 -14.26 7.48 -10.09
CA VAL A 184 -13.39 6.53 -9.43
C VAL A 184 -14.15 5.87 -8.29
N ASP A 185 -14.21 4.54 -8.31
CA ASP A 185 -14.74 3.72 -7.22
C ASP A 185 -13.59 2.98 -6.54
N GLU A 186 -13.34 3.32 -5.28
CA GLU A 186 -12.29 2.74 -4.46
C GLU A 186 -12.86 1.53 -3.72
N ILE A 187 -12.38 0.32 -4.06
CA ILE A 187 -12.89 -0.93 -3.51
C ILE A 187 -12.08 -1.34 -2.29
N PRO A 188 -12.69 -1.32 -1.08
CA PRO A 188 -11.99 -1.63 0.15
C PRO A 188 -11.63 -3.12 0.24
N ARG A 189 -10.48 -3.43 0.85
CA ARG A 189 -10.00 -4.79 1.15
C ARG A 189 -9.65 -5.66 -0.06
N TYR A 190 -9.86 -5.19 -1.27
CA TYR A 190 -9.54 -5.94 -2.49
C TYR A 190 -8.32 -5.34 -3.17
N GLY A 191 -7.41 -6.22 -3.56
CA GLY A 191 -6.27 -5.89 -4.41
C GLY A 191 -6.62 -5.98 -5.89
N GLN A 192 -5.63 -5.73 -6.73
CA GLN A 192 -5.79 -5.70 -8.18
C GLN A 192 -6.26 -7.05 -8.77
N GLU A 193 -5.80 -8.19 -8.21
CA GLU A 193 -6.20 -9.53 -8.64
C GLU A 193 -7.71 -9.76 -8.47
N GLN A 194 -8.26 -9.33 -7.33
CA GLN A 194 -9.67 -9.44 -7.04
C GLN A 194 -10.49 -8.53 -7.97
N LEU A 195 -9.99 -7.32 -8.27
CA LEU A 195 -10.64 -6.43 -9.24
C LEU A 195 -10.67 -7.06 -10.64
N MET A 196 -9.59 -7.72 -11.08
CA MET A 196 -9.58 -8.49 -12.33
C MET A 196 -10.66 -9.57 -12.34
N ALA A 197 -10.81 -10.31 -11.24
CA ALA A 197 -11.86 -11.33 -11.10
C ALA A 197 -13.27 -10.71 -11.18
N MET A 198 -13.51 -9.58 -10.50
CA MET A 198 -14.80 -8.87 -10.53
C MET A 198 -15.15 -8.39 -11.96
N VAL A 199 -14.16 -7.87 -12.71
CA VAL A 199 -14.37 -7.54 -14.13
C VAL A 199 -14.70 -8.78 -14.94
N ALA A 200 -13.98 -9.88 -14.72
CA ALA A 200 -14.17 -11.14 -15.45
C ALA A 200 -15.57 -11.73 -15.22
N HIS A 201 -16.10 -11.62 -13.98
CA HIS A 201 -17.44 -12.10 -13.61
C HIS A 201 -18.56 -11.13 -14.01
N GLY A 202 -18.26 -9.86 -14.29
CA GLY A 202 -19.24 -8.87 -14.68
C GLY A 202 -19.81 -8.05 -13.52
N ASP A 203 -19.19 -8.13 -12.36
CA ASP A 203 -19.60 -7.35 -11.17
C ASP A 203 -19.26 -5.87 -11.35
N ILE A 204 -18.17 -5.57 -12.06
CA ILE A 204 -17.75 -4.22 -12.44
C ILE A 204 -17.35 -4.19 -13.93
N CYS A 205 -17.41 -3.01 -14.55
CA CYS A 205 -17.08 -2.84 -15.97
C CYS A 205 -15.59 -2.70 -16.21
N TYR A 206 -14.93 -1.86 -15.41
CA TYR A 206 -13.55 -1.44 -15.63
C TYR A 206 -12.77 -1.44 -14.33
N ALA A 207 -11.55 -1.95 -14.37
CA ALA A 207 -10.57 -1.79 -13.32
C ALA A 207 -9.26 -1.27 -13.89
N ILE A 208 -8.46 -0.59 -13.08
CA ILE A 208 -7.10 -0.19 -13.42
C ILE A 208 -6.15 -1.06 -12.61
N CYS A 209 -5.23 -1.72 -13.31
CA CYS A 209 -4.26 -2.63 -12.71
C CYS A 209 -2.88 -2.41 -13.31
N GLU A 210 -1.84 -2.74 -12.55
CA GLU A 210 -0.47 -2.78 -13.03
C GLU A 210 -0.29 -3.90 -14.05
N LYS A 211 0.48 -3.62 -15.09
CA LYS A 211 0.75 -4.58 -16.18
C LYS A 211 1.36 -5.88 -15.65
N GLU A 212 2.22 -5.80 -14.64
CA GLU A 212 2.85 -6.99 -14.04
C GLU A 212 1.81 -7.89 -13.38
N VAL A 213 0.91 -7.33 -12.58
CA VAL A 213 -0.21 -8.08 -11.96
C VAL A 213 -1.09 -8.70 -13.04
N VAL A 214 -1.41 -7.89 -14.06
CA VAL A 214 -2.19 -8.39 -15.21
C VAL A 214 -1.50 -9.58 -15.88
N ASN A 215 -0.21 -9.47 -16.21
CA ASN A 215 0.53 -10.54 -16.87
C ASN A 215 0.55 -11.83 -16.05
N THR A 216 0.65 -11.72 -14.72
CA THR A 216 0.66 -12.87 -13.82
C THR A 216 -0.68 -13.62 -13.80
N HIS A 217 -1.79 -12.90 -13.94
CA HIS A 217 -3.12 -13.47 -13.70
C HIS A 217 -3.99 -13.62 -14.95
N ILE A 218 -3.67 -12.97 -16.08
CA ILE A 218 -4.52 -12.90 -17.27
C ILE A 218 -4.87 -14.28 -17.84
N SER A 219 -4.01 -15.26 -17.69
CA SER A 219 -4.27 -16.62 -18.15
C SER A 219 -5.47 -17.28 -17.50
N ARG A 220 -5.83 -16.87 -16.28
CA ARG A 220 -7.02 -17.33 -15.54
C ARG A 220 -8.32 -16.70 -16.05
N PHE A 221 -8.23 -15.59 -16.79
CA PHE A 221 -9.37 -14.79 -17.22
C PHE A 221 -9.36 -14.53 -18.73
N PRO A 222 -9.54 -15.55 -19.57
CA PRO A 222 -9.43 -15.44 -21.04
C PRO A 222 -10.47 -14.50 -21.67
N GLN A 223 -11.55 -14.14 -20.94
CA GLN A 223 -12.58 -13.19 -21.36
C GLN A 223 -12.18 -11.72 -21.20
N LEU A 224 -11.07 -11.43 -20.53
CA LEU A 224 -10.60 -10.07 -20.35
C LEU A 224 -9.81 -9.56 -21.55
N ASP A 225 -9.92 -8.26 -21.79
CA ASP A 225 -9.05 -7.44 -22.63
C ASP A 225 -8.28 -6.46 -21.75
N VAL A 226 -6.97 -6.42 -21.95
CA VAL A 226 -6.02 -5.62 -21.18
C VAL A 226 -5.09 -4.84 -22.13
N SER A 227 -5.54 -4.63 -23.36
CA SER A 227 -4.73 -4.00 -24.41
C SER A 227 -4.60 -2.49 -24.28
N LEU A 228 -5.50 -1.84 -23.51
CA LEU A 228 -5.53 -0.38 -23.39
C LEU A 228 -4.63 0.10 -22.22
N PRO A 229 -3.50 0.77 -22.50
CA PRO A 229 -2.67 1.38 -21.45
C PRO A 229 -3.31 2.65 -20.91
N VAL A 230 -3.21 2.81 -19.58
CA VAL A 230 -3.70 3.98 -18.82
C VAL A 230 -2.52 4.85 -18.42
N GLY A 231 -1.81 5.42 -19.41
CA GLY A 231 -0.68 6.31 -19.21
C GLY A 231 0.67 5.74 -19.64
N PHE A 232 1.72 6.46 -19.27
CA PHE A 232 3.11 6.12 -19.58
C PHE A 232 3.70 5.13 -18.57
N ASN A 233 4.92 4.67 -18.86
CA ASN A 233 5.71 3.91 -17.90
C ASN A 233 5.96 4.74 -16.64
N GLN A 234 5.85 4.10 -15.50
CA GLN A 234 6.03 4.69 -14.18
C GLN A 234 7.14 3.97 -13.44
N PHE A 235 7.84 4.71 -12.59
CA PHE A 235 8.93 4.19 -11.78
C PHE A 235 8.40 3.87 -10.39
N TYR A 236 8.74 2.69 -9.92
CA TYR A 236 8.36 2.19 -8.59
C TYR A 236 9.60 2.03 -7.73
N SER A 237 9.58 2.60 -6.56
CA SER A 237 10.67 2.58 -5.58
C SER A 237 10.20 2.02 -4.24
N TRP A 238 11.12 1.58 -3.43
CA TRP A 238 10.86 1.31 -2.03
C TRP A 238 10.99 2.59 -1.22
N ALA A 239 10.41 2.60 -0.01
CA ALA A 239 10.48 3.76 0.87
C ALA A 239 11.11 3.42 2.20
N VAL A 240 11.99 4.30 2.69
CA VAL A 240 12.57 4.29 4.02
C VAL A 240 12.23 5.59 4.75
N GLY A 241 12.31 5.59 6.07
CA GLY A 241 12.14 6.81 6.86
C GLY A 241 13.25 7.82 6.56
N ARG A 242 12.94 9.11 6.59
CA ARG A 242 13.94 10.18 6.34
C ARG A 242 15.08 10.20 7.36
N HIS A 243 14.90 9.56 8.50
CA HIS A 243 15.89 9.36 9.54
C HIS A 243 16.85 8.19 9.26
N ALA A 244 16.65 7.44 8.17
CA ALA A 244 17.42 6.25 7.82
C ALA A 244 18.20 6.41 6.50
N PRO A 245 19.11 7.40 6.38
CA PRO A 245 19.88 7.61 5.15
C PRO A 245 20.87 6.48 4.86
N ALA A 246 21.41 5.83 5.89
CA ALA A 246 22.38 4.75 5.71
C ALA A 246 21.71 3.43 5.26
N LEU A 247 20.42 3.25 5.54
CA LEU A 247 19.63 2.13 4.99
C LEU A 247 19.31 2.36 3.51
N LEU A 248 19.30 3.62 3.06
CA LEU A 248 18.99 3.98 1.68
C LEU A 248 20.17 3.74 0.72
N ASP A 249 21.42 3.89 1.21
CA ASP A 249 22.67 3.76 0.44
C ASP A 249 23.07 2.29 0.20
#